data_6d6e93295c179077099adad57ff058ec
#
_entry.id   6d6e93295c179077099adad57ff058ec
#
_cell.length_a   1.000
_cell.length_b   1.000
_cell.length_c   1.000
_cell.angle_alpha   90.00
_cell.angle_beta   90.00
_cell.angle_gamma   90.00
#
_symmetry.space_group_name_H-M   'P 1'
#
loop_
_entity.id
_entity.type
_entity.pdbx_description
1 polymer ?
#
loop_
_entity_poly.entity_id
_entity_poly.type
_entity_poly.pdbx_seq_one_letter_code
_entity_poly.pdbx_strand_id
1 'polypeptide(L)'
;MTDAATQGALPGPAHERRDDLGRLVAVSWHGDGSDEVSGPARWLVAVDGSACSLRAVSMAAGLVTPEPGAGVDLVHVQPWLNKEAAETELPRRGWQATAQARQLLDAASVPWRLHVLMGEGAPEIASLADVLGSRGIAIGSRGLTATESLLLGSVAYRVVHLARQPVLIVR
;
A
#
# COMPACT_ATOMS: atom_id res chain seq x y z
N MET A 1 -19.00 30.67 2.04
CA MET A 1 -19.14 30.16 0.66
C MET A 1 -17.85 29.44 0.31
N THR A 2 -17.85 28.18 0.61
CA THR A 2 -17.68 27.10 -0.32
C THR A 2 -16.33 27.06 -1.04
N ASP A 3 -15.38 26.40 -0.43
CA ASP A 3 -14.36 25.70 -1.22
C ASP A 3 -14.73 24.21 -1.21
N ALA A 4 -15.53 23.83 -2.20
CA ALA A 4 -15.75 22.43 -2.53
C ALA A 4 -14.45 21.91 -3.13
N ALA A 5 -13.71 21.18 -2.30
CA ALA A 5 -12.50 20.49 -2.64
C ALA A 5 -12.54 19.99 -4.08
N THR A 6 -11.57 20.41 -4.85
CA THR A 6 -11.13 19.76 -6.07
C THR A 6 -10.81 18.29 -5.73
N GLN A 7 -11.82 17.42 -5.79
CA GLN A 7 -11.58 15.99 -5.91
C GLN A 7 -10.98 15.80 -7.29
N GLY A 8 -9.65 15.90 -7.35
CA GLY A 8 -8.91 15.67 -8.56
C GLY A 8 -9.33 14.32 -9.14
N ALA A 9 -9.62 14.30 -10.43
CA ALA A 9 -9.95 13.07 -11.15
C ALA A 9 -8.89 12.03 -10.84
N LEU A 10 -9.31 10.77 -10.61
CA LEU A 10 -8.40 9.65 -10.40
C LEU A 10 -7.42 9.60 -11.58
N PRO A 11 -6.10 9.70 -11.34
CA PRO A 11 -5.13 9.58 -12.44
C PRO A 11 -5.18 8.18 -13.03
N GLY A 12 -4.90 8.06 -14.31
CA GLY A 12 -4.78 6.74 -14.95
C GLY A 12 -3.69 5.92 -14.26
N PRO A 13 -3.91 4.63 -14.01
CA PRO A 13 -2.88 3.76 -13.45
C PRO A 13 -1.71 3.59 -14.43
N ALA A 14 -0.51 3.42 -13.89
CA ALA A 14 0.68 3.11 -14.67
C ALA A 14 0.64 1.66 -15.19
N HIS A 15 0.13 0.74 -14.36
CA HIS A 15 0.01 -0.68 -14.72
C HIS A 15 -1.30 -1.26 -14.20
N GLU A 16 -1.83 -2.22 -14.98
CA GLU A 16 -3.00 -3.02 -14.63
C GLU A 16 -2.68 -4.51 -14.77
N ARG A 17 -3.22 -5.34 -13.90
CA ARG A 17 -3.18 -6.79 -14.02
C ARG A 17 -4.58 -7.36 -13.95
N ARG A 18 -4.86 -8.32 -14.83
CA ARG A 18 -6.14 -9.03 -14.89
C ARG A 18 -5.94 -10.51 -14.65
N ASP A 19 -6.96 -11.18 -14.12
CA ASP A 19 -7.00 -12.62 -13.99
C ASP A 19 -7.39 -13.31 -15.35
N ASP A 20 -7.40 -14.63 -15.36
CA ASP A 20 -7.72 -15.42 -16.54
C ASP A 20 -9.15 -15.19 -17.08
N LEU A 21 -10.02 -14.62 -16.27
CA LEU A 21 -11.39 -14.24 -16.63
C LEU A 21 -11.49 -12.79 -17.10
N GLY A 22 -10.36 -12.09 -17.21
CA GLY A 22 -10.27 -10.68 -17.62
C GLY A 22 -10.75 -9.70 -16.56
N ARG A 23 -10.89 -10.10 -15.27
CA ARG A 23 -11.23 -9.21 -14.18
C ARG A 23 -9.99 -8.46 -13.71
N LEU A 24 -10.12 -7.15 -13.48
CA LEU A 24 -9.08 -6.32 -12.92
C LEU A 24 -8.78 -6.77 -11.48
N VAL A 25 -7.56 -7.22 -11.19
CA VAL A 25 -7.14 -7.75 -9.89
C VAL A 25 -6.03 -6.94 -9.24
N ALA A 26 -5.34 -6.09 -10.00
CA ALA A 26 -4.36 -5.18 -9.47
C ALA A 26 -4.21 -3.94 -10.35
N VAL A 27 -3.92 -2.80 -9.71
CA VAL A 27 -3.54 -1.55 -10.36
C VAL A 27 -2.40 -0.91 -9.60
N SER A 28 -1.55 -0.16 -10.29
CA SER A 28 -0.47 0.59 -9.65
C SER A 28 -0.28 1.98 -10.23
N TRP A 29 0.22 2.88 -9.40
CA TRP A 29 0.61 4.25 -9.73
C TRP A 29 2.01 4.53 -9.22
N HIS A 30 2.67 5.47 -9.87
CA HIS A 30 3.96 5.99 -9.45
C HIS A 30 3.81 7.46 -9.08
N GLY A 31 4.39 7.86 -7.96
CA GLY A 31 4.54 9.25 -7.57
C GLY A 31 5.73 9.89 -8.30
N ASP A 32 5.85 11.21 -8.18
CA ASP A 32 6.95 11.94 -8.77
C ASP A 32 8.31 11.45 -8.23
N GLY A 33 9.26 11.25 -9.13
CA GLY A 33 10.61 10.79 -8.80
C GLY A 33 10.74 9.30 -8.48
N SER A 34 9.68 8.49 -8.65
CA SER A 34 9.77 7.05 -8.52
C SER A 34 10.11 6.40 -9.87
N ASP A 35 11.29 5.79 -9.95
CA ASP A 35 11.66 4.96 -11.08
C ASP A 35 10.96 3.58 -11.00
N GLU A 36 10.87 2.88 -12.14
CA GLU A 36 10.32 1.51 -12.20
C GLU A 36 11.19 0.46 -11.49
N VAL A 37 12.31 0.88 -10.92
CA VAL A 37 13.28 -0.03 -10.29
C VAL A 37 12.69 -0.64 -9.04
N SER A 38 12.50 -1.95 -9.06
CA SER A 38 12.20 -2.77 -7.88
C SER A 38 13.51 -3.16 -7.19
N GLY A 39 13.48 -3.42 -5.89
CA GLY A 39 14.67 -3.93 -5.22
C GLY A 39 14.77 -3.58 -3.73
N PRO A 40 15.90 -3.95 -3.11
CA PRO A 40 16.08 -3.89 -1.66
C PRO A 40 16.20 -2.47 -1.09
N ALA A 41 16.24 -1.44 -1.94
CA ALA A 41 16.23 -0.05 -1.51
C ALA A 41 14.84 0.46 -1.06
N ARG A 42 13.79 -0.32 -1.23
CA ARG A 42 12.40 0.10 -0.98
C ARG A 42 11.75 -0.69 0.14
N TRP A 43 10.98 0.02 0.98
CA TRP A 43 10.11 -0.58 1.99
C TRP A 43 8.71 -0.79 1.42
N LEU A 44 8.11 -1.96 1.66
CA LEU A 44 6.68 -2.17 1.41
C LEU A 44 5.89 -1.79 2.66
N VAL A 45 4.87 -0.94 2.52
CA VAL A 45 4.03 -0.49 3.63
C VAL A 45 2.57 -0.82 3.36
N ALA A 46 1.97 -1.62 4.22
CA ALA A 46 0.54 -1.95 4.15
C ALA A 46 -0.31 -0.80 4.70
N VAL A 47 -1.25 -0.31 3.90
CA VAL A 47 -2.10 0.84 4.21
C VAL A 47 -3.58 0.49 4.09
N ASP A 48 -4.31 0.70 5.16
CA ASP A 48 -5.78 0.60 5.20
C ASP A 48 -6.48 1.91 5.59
N GLY A 49 -5.69 2.98 5.78
CA GLY A 49 -6.18 4.29 6.24
C GLY A 49 -6.27 4.43 7.75
N SER A 50 -5.96 3.39 8.53
CA SER A 50 -5.92 3.47 10.01
C SER A 50 -4.75 4.33 10.50
N ALA A 51 -4.87 4.87 11.71
CA ALA A 51 -3.80 5.64 12.35
C ALA A 51 -2.50 4.82 12.50
N CYS A 52 -2.61 3.52 12.79
CA CYS A 52 -1.44 2.64 12.87
C CYS A 52 -0.76 2.47 11.51
N SER A 53 -1.53 2.30 10.42
CA SER A 53 -0.95 2.19 9.08
C SER A 53 -0.28 3.50 8.65
N LEU A 54 -0.84 4.66 8.98
CA LEU A 54 -0.21 5.95 8.68
C LEU A 54 1.08 6.17 9.47
N ARG A 55 1.13 5.73 10.74
CA ARG A 55 2.39 5.73 11.50
C ARG A 55 3.44 4.79 10.88
N ALA A 56 3.02 3.64 10.34
CA ALA A 56 3.92 2.74 9.63
C ALA A 56 4.52 3.40 8.37
N VAL A 57 3.72 4.20 7.65
CA VAL A 57 4.21 5.01 6.52
C VAL A 57 5.29 6.01 6.97
N SER A 58 5.02 6.77 8.04
CA SER A 58 5.98 7.75 8.57
C SER A 58 7.28 7.08 9.06
N MET A 59 7.17 5.94 9.72
CA MET A 59 8.35 5.17 10.16
C MET A 59 9.16 4.66 8.96
N ALA A 60 8.52 4.07 7.98
CA ALA A 60 9.20 3.59 6.77
C ALA A 60 9.88 4.74 6.01
N ALA A 61 9.22 5.89 5.89
CA ALA A 61 9.81 7.08 5.27
C ALA A 61 11.12 7.52 5.96
N GLY A 62 11.16 7.44 7.29
CA GLY A 62 12.36 7.76 8.07
C GLY A 62 13.49 6.72 7.93
N LEU A 63 13.19 5.52 7.43
CA LEU A 63 14.15 4.44 7.20
C LEU A 63 14.68 4.40 5.75
N VAL A 64 14.13 5.22 4.87
CA VAL A 64 14.62 5.31 3.48
C VAL A 64 16.00 5.94 3.47
N THR A 65 16.97 5.22 2.95
CA THR A 65 18.34 5.71 2.77
C THR A 65 18.49 6.42 1.42
N PRO A 66 19.34 7.46 1.28
CA PRO A 66 19.52 8.19 0.02
C PRO A 66 20.39 7.36 -0.94
N GLU A 67 19.77 6.38 -1.59
CA GLU A 67 20.40 5.52 -2.59
C GLU A 67 19.52 5.43 -3.85
N PRO A 68 20.07 5.11 -5.02
CA PRO A 68 19.30 5.01 -6.25
C PRO A 68 18.16 4.00 -6.12
N GLY A 69 16.96 4.40 -6.55
CA GLY A 69 15.75 3.58 -6.48
C GLY A 69 15.11 3.47 -5.08
N ALA A 70 15.68 4.14 -4.06
CA ALA A 70 15.12 4.14 -2.71
C ALA A 70 13.73 4.79 -2.65
N GLY A 71 12.90 4.33 -1.75
CA GLY A 71 11.55 4.87 -1.55
C GLY A 71 10.64 3.91 -0.81
N VAL A 72 9.36 4.19 -0.93
CA VAL A 72 8.30 3.40 -0.30
C VAL A 72 7.34 2.85 -1.37
N ASP A 73 7.03 1.58 -1.27
CA ASP A 73 5.93 0.95 -1.98
C ASP A 73 4.74 0.84 -1.03
N LEU A 74 3.66 1.56 -1.32
CA LEU A 74 2.40 1.44 -0.59
C LEU A 74 1.61 0.26 -1.16
N VAL A 75 1.03 -0.56 -0.31
CA VAL A 75 0.08 -1.61 -0.72
C VAL A 75 -1.24 -1.48 0.01
N HIS A 76 -2.32 -1.48 -0.74
CA HIS A 76 -3.69 -1.58 -0.24
C HIS A 76 -4.36 -2.81 -0.83
N VAL A 77 -4.92 -3.66 0.02
CA VAL A 77 -5.60 -4.89 -0.43
C VAL A 77 -7.09 -4.76 -0.19
N GLN A 78 -7.85 -4.90 -1.26
CA GLN A 78 -9.31 -4.93 -1.25
C GLN A 78 -9.82 -6.37 -1.24
N PRO A 79 -10.91 -6.66 -0.49
CA PRO A 79 -11.65 -7.90 -0.68
C PRO A 79 -12.13 -8.08 -2.12
N TRP A 80 -12.39 -9.32 -2.49
CA TRP A 80 -12.84 -9.67 -3.83
C TRP A 80 -14.10 -8.90 -4.25
N LEU A 81 -14.05 -8.33 -5.44
CA LEU A 81 -15.15 -7.67 -6.13
C LEU A 81 -15.55 -8.51 -7.35
N ASN A 82 -16.79 -8.36 -7.81
CA ASN A 82 -17.17 -8.91 -9.10
C ASN A 82 -16.47 -8.14 -10.24
N LYS A 83 -16.51 -8.68 -11.47
CA LYS A 83 -15.77 -8.14 -12.61
C LYS A 83 -16.14 -6.68 -12.92
N GLU A 84 -17.41 -6.35 -12.93
CA GLU A 84 -17.90 -5.01 -13.25
C GLU A 84 -17.49 -4.00 -12.18
N ALA A 85 -17.69 -4.34 -10.91
CA ALA A 85 -17.30 -3.48 -9.79
C ALA A 85 -15.77 -3.29 -9.71
N ALA A 86 -14.99 -4.30 -10.07
CA ALA A 86 -13.53 -4.22 -10.04
C ALA A 86 -12.99 -3.12 -10.95
N GLU A 87 -13.59 -2.90 -12.12
CA GLU A 87 -13.12 -1.88 -13.08
C GLU A 87 -13.12 -0.45 -12.50
N THR A 88 -14.11 -0.12 -11.70
CA THR A 88 -14.25 1.23 -11.16
C THR A 88 -13.89 1.32 -9.68
N GLU A 89 -14.28 0.33 -8.88
CA GLU A 89 -14.17 0.39 -7.43
C GLU A 89 -12.78 0.02 -6.91
N LEU A 90 -12.07 -0.90 -7.58
CA LEU A 90 -10.73 -1.26 -7.14
C LEU A 90 -9.77 -0.06 -7.17
N PRO A 91 -9.61 0.64 -8.31
CA PRO A 91 -8.74 1.82 -8.34
C PRO A 91 -9.26 2.96 -7.46
N ARG A 92 -10.56 3.24 -7.48
CA ARG A 92 -11.15 4.33 -6.73
C ARG A 92 -10.97 4.18 -5.22
N ARG A 93 -11.32 3.01 -4.67
CA ARG A 93 -11.20 2.75 -3.22
C ARG A 93 -9.75 2.73 -2.76
N GLY A 94 -8.88 2.08 -3.53
CA GLY A 94 -7.46 2.04 -3.20
C GLY A 94 -6.81 3.42 -3.20
N TRP A 95 -7.11 4.24 -4.21
CA TRP A 95 -6.64 5.61 -4.28
C TRP A 95 -7.13 6.45 -3.11
N GLN A 96 -8.39 6.31 -2.73
CA GLN A 96 -8.99 7.03 -1.61
C GLN A 96 -8.41 6.59 -0.26
N ALA A 97 -8.30 5.27 -0.02
CA ALA A 97 -7.79 4.73 1.24
C ALA A 97 -6.32 5.10 1.51
N THR A 98 -5.55 5.37 0.46
CA THR A 98 -4.12 5.70 0.56
C THR A 98 -3.80 7.18 0.42
N ALA A 99 -4.81 8.06 0.34
CA ALA A 99 -4.61 9.48 0.09
C ALA A 99 -3.71 10.14 1.13
N GLN A 100 -3.96 9.92 2.43
CA GLN A 100 -3.13 10.49 3.51
C GLN A 100 -1.70 9.92 3.51
N ALA A 101 -1.56 8.62 3.21
CA ALA A 101 -0.24 7.99 3.12
C ALA A 101 0.61 8.63 2.01
N ARG A 102 0.03 8.86 0.84
CA ARG A 102 0.72 9.54 -0.28
C ARG A 102 1.10 10.98 0.08
N GLN A 103 0.18 11.73 0.70
CA GLN A 103 0.46 13.09 1.19
C GLN A 103 1.61 13.13 2.20
N LEU A 104 1.70 12.17 3.12
CA LEU A 104 2.82 12.07 4.06
C LEU A 104 4.15 11.86 3.34
N LEU A 105 4.20 11.01 2.32
CA LEU A 105 5.40 10.75 1.54
C LEU A 105 5.79 11.94 0.67
N ASP A 106 4.81 12.61 0.04
CA ASP A 106 5.03 13.83 -0.74
C ASP A 106 5.62 14.94 0.15
N ALA A 107 5.05 15.15 1.33
CA ALA A 107 5.54 16.14 2.30
C ALA A 107 6.97 15.83 2.81
N ALA A 108 7.32 14.54 2.89
CA ALA A 108 8.66 14.08 3.24
C ALA A 108 9.62 14.01 2.06
N SER A 109 9.17 14.33 0.84
CA SER A 109 9.94 14.18 -0.41
C SER A 109 10.48 12.75 -0.60
N VAL A 110 9.71 11.75 -0.19
CA VAL A 110 10.06 10.33 -0.35
C VAL A 110 9.37 9.78 -1.59
N PRO A 111 10.10 9.25 -2.57
CA PRO A 111 9.53 8.63 -3.76
C PRO A 111 8.64 7.44 -3.39
N TRP A 112 7.45 7.38 -3.96
CA TRP A 112 6.51 6.31 -3.66
C TRP A 112 5.90 5.68 -4.92
N ARG A 113 5.50 4.42 -4.77
CA ARG A 113 4.61 3.72 -5.70
C ARG A 113 3.44 3.18 -4.91
N LEU A 114 2.27 3.14 -5.54
CA LEU A 114 1.07 2.57 -4.94
C LEU A 114 0.66 1.32 -5.72
N HIS A 115 0.44 0.25 -4.98
CA HIS A 115 -0.11 -1.01 -5.47
C HIS A 115 -1.45 -1.27 -4.79
N VAL A 116 -2.50 -1.40 -5.57
CA VAL A 116 -3.83 -1.77 -5.09
C VAL A 116 -4.15 -3.14 -5.62
N LEU A 117 -4.34 -4.08 -4.71
CA LEU A 117 -4.56 -5.49 -5.02
C LEU A 117 -5.94 -5.93 -4.55
N MET A 118 -6.45 -6.98 -5.18
CA MET A 118 -7.68 -7.64 -4.77
C MET A 118 -7.37 -9.05 -4.28
N GLY A 119 -7.82 -9.38 -3.05
CA GLY A 119 -7.56 -10.68 -2.45
C GLY A 119 -7.61 -10.69 -0.93
N GLU A 120 -6.89 -11.63 -0.35
CA GLU A 120 -6.66 -11.70 1.10
C GLU A 120 -5.45 -10.84 1.51
N GLY A 121 -5.62 -9.99 2.52
CA GLY A 121 -4.61 -9.00 2.90
C GLY A 121 -3.20 -9.57 3.11
N ALA A 122 -3.04 -10.53 4.02
CA ALA A 122 -1.70 -11.00 4.39
C ALA A 122 -0.97 -11.78 3.28
N PRO A 123 -1.60 -12.72 2.55
CA PRO A 123 -0.97 -13.39 1.42
C PRO A 123 -0.56 -12.43 0.31
N GLU A 124 -1.43 -11.48 -0.05
CA GLU A 124 -1.14 -10.51 -1.12
C GLU A 124 0.02 -9.58 -0.73
N ILE A 125 0.07 -9.11 0.53
CA ILE A 125 1.18 -8.28 1.03
C ILE A 125 2.50 -9.05 0.98
N ALA A 126 2.54 -10.28 1.51
CA ALA A 126 3.75 -11.08 1.54
C ALA A 126 4.23 -11.43 0.13
N SER A 127 3.31 -11.84 -0.76
CA SER A 127 3.63 -12.15 -2.16
C SER A 127 4.18 -10.93 -2.91
N LEU A 128 3.58 -9.76 -2.71
CA LEU A 128 4.06 -8.53 -3.34
C LEU A 128 5.47 -8.16 -2.86
N ALA A 129 5.75 -8.31 -1.56
CA ALA A 129 7.08 -8.07 -1.00
C ALA A 129 8.15 -8.97 -1.64
N ASP A 130 7.82 -10.25 -1.88
CA ASP A 130 8.69 -11.19 -2.57
C ASP A 130 8.93 -10.78 -4.03
N VAL A 131 7.87 -10.44 -4.76
CA VAL A 131 7.94 -10.03 -6.17
C VAL A 131 8.75 -8.75 -6.36
N LEU A 132 8.57 -7.77 -5.48
CA LEU A 132 9.30 -6.50 -5.52
C LEU A 132 10.73 -6.60 -4.97
N GLY A 133 11.08 -7.67 -4.28
CA GLY A 133 12.36 -7.80 -3.58
C GLY A 133 12.51 -6.74 -2.48
N SER A 134 11.44 -6.43 -1.77
CA SER A 134 11.40 -5.35 -0.79
C SER A 134 12.40 -5.56 0.34
N ARG A 135 12.99 -4.47 0.86
CA ARG A 135 13.89 -4.47 2.02
C ARG A 135 13.24 -5.03 3.28
N GLY A 136 11.96 -4.73 3.45
CA GLY A 136 11.14 -5.17 4.56
C GLY A 136 9.72 -4.72 4.37
N ILE A 137 8.84 -5.20 5.24
CA ILE A 137 7.43 -4.85 5.28
C ILE A 137 7.18 -4.04 6.55
N ALA A 138 6.63 -2.84 6.43
CA ALA A 138 6.10 -2.08 7.56
C ALA A 138 4.58 -2.19 7.59
N ILE A 139 4.02 -2.47 8.75
CA ILE A 139 2.58 -2.66 8.93
C ILE A 139 2.14 -2.13 10.28
N GLY A 140 0.97 -1.51 10.33
CA GLY A 140 0.32 -1.13 11.57
C GLY A 140 -0.03 -2.36 12.41
N SER A 141 0.17 -2.28 13.72
CA SER A 141 -0.18 -3.38 14.63
C SER A 141 -1.67 -3.69 14.62
N ARG A 142 -2.52 -2.74 14.26
CA ARG A 142 -3.98 -2.84 14.19
C ARG A 142 -4.50 -2.11 12.96
N GLY A 143 -5.57 -2.63 12.36
CA GLY A 143 -6.28 -2.00 11.25
C GLY A 143 -7.56 -1.29 11.71
N LEU A 144 -8.38 -0.87 10.73
CA LEU A 144 -9.64 -0.14 10.94
C LEU A 144 -10.68 -0.90 11.78
N THR A 145 -10.68 -2.24 11.71
CA THR A 145 -11.68 -3.11 12.36
C THR A 145 -11.22 -3.70 13.68
N ALA A 146 -9.98 -3.43 14.09
CA ALA A 146 -9.42 -4.02 15.31
C ALA A 146 -9.98 -3.35 16.57
N THR A 147 -10.39 -4.16 17.54
CA THR A 147 -10.78 -3.69 18.87
C THR A 147 -9.55 -3.28 19.69
N GLU A 148 -9.73 -2.35 20.64
CA GLU A 148 -8.64 -1.86 21.48
C GLU A 148 -7.95 -2.96 22.32
N SER A 149 -8.65 -4.07 22.58
CA SER A 149 -8.13 -5.20 23.37
C SER A 149 -7.13 -6.08 22.62
N LEU A 150 -7.02 -5.97 21.29
CA LEU A 150 -6.08 -6.77 20.52
C LEU A 150 -4.69 -6.12 20.50
N LEU A 151 -3.68 -6.89 20.93
CA LEU A 151 -2.27 -6.48 20.83
C LEU A 151 -1.79 -6.44 19.39
N LEU A 152 -2.28 -7.34 18.55
CA LEU A 152 -1.91 -7.48 17.15
C LEU A 152 -3.13 -7.86 16.31
N GLY A 153 -3.36 -7.14 15.22
CA GLY A 153 -4.44 -7.40 14.27
C GLY A 153 -4.19 -8.67 13.46
N SER A 154 -5.27 -9.27 12.95
CA SER A 154 -5.21 -10.55 12.21
C SER A 154 -4.34 -10.48 10.96
N VAL A 155 -4.36 -9.38 10.21
CA VAL A 155 -3.53 -9.22 9.01
C VAL A 155 -2.05 -9.10 9.40
N ALA A 156 -1.71 -8.23 10.38
CA ALA A 156 -0.35 -8.08 10.85
C ALA A 156 0.22 -9.40 11.40
N TYR A 157 -0.56 -10.13 12.20
CA TYR A 157 -0.19 -11.45 12.70
C TYR A 157 0.15 -12.43 11.56
N ARG A 158 -0.72 -12.53 10.56
CA ARG A 158 -0.49 -13.42 9.42
C ARG A 158 0.68 -13.00 8.54
N VAL A 159 0.89 -11.68 8.34
CA VAL A 159 2.04 -11.16 7.58
C VAL A 159 3.35 -11.61 8.22
N VAL A 160 3.47 -11.53 9.56
CA VAL A 160 4.68 -12.01 10.28
C VAL A 160 5.00 -13.47 9.99
N HIS A 161 3.97 -14.31 9.82
CA HIS A 161 4.15 -15.74 9.55
C HIS A 161 4.43 -16.08 8.08
N LEU A 162 3.97 -15.24 7.15
CA LEU A 162 4.08 -15.47 5.71
C LEU A 162 5.27 -14.78 5.07
N ALA A 163 5.69 -13.64 5.63
CA ALA A 163 6.75 -12.82 5.07
C ALA A 163 8.12 -13.51 5.17
N ARG A 164 8.91 -13.37 4.12
CA ARG A 164 10.32 -13.77 4.08
C ARG A 164 11.26 -12.61 4.44
N GLN A 165 10.77 -11.38 4.25
CA GLN A 165 11.46 -10.16 4.60
C GLN A 165 11.27 -9.81 6.08
N PRO A 166 12.15 -8.98 6.67
CA PRO A 166 11.91 -8.38 7.98
C PRO A 166 10.56 -7.65 8.04
N VAL A 167 9.83 -7.80 9.15
CA VAL A 167 8.54 -7.15 9.37
C VAL A 167 8.65 -6.16 10.52
N LEU A 168 8.38 -4.90 10.23
CA LEU A 168 8.29 -3.81 11.21
C LEU A 168 6.82 -3.60 11.59
N ILE A 169 6.49 -3.89 12.83
CA ILE A 169 5.14 -3.66 13.39
C ILE A 169 5.11 -2.32 14.11
N VAL A 170 4.21 -1.45 13.69
CA VAL A 170 4.09 -0.09 14.23
C VAL A 170 2.77 0.07 14.98
N ARG A 171 2.84 0.59 16.21
CA ARG A 171 1.68 0.84 17.09
C ARG A 171 1.16 2.27 16.94
#